data_e5bca9affe243be72253ca847ec98ee4
#
_entry.id   e5bca9affe243be72253ca847ec98ee4
#
_cell.length_a   1.000
_cell.length_b   1.000
_cell.length_c   1.000
_cell.angle_alpha   90.00
_cell.angle_beta   90.00
_cell.angle_gamma   90.00
#
_symmetry.space_group_name_H-M   'P 1'
#
loop_
_entity.id
_entity.type
_entity.pdbx_description
1 polymer ?
#
loop_
_entity_poly.entity_id
_entity_poly.type
_entity_poly.pdbx_seq_one_letter_code
_entity_poly.pdbx_strand_id
1 'polypeptide(L)'
;MKAEIKRFCIWDDHSQQFYPENPEYFFAMVDMDIGPANVEGGDIFNVMVCTPRWFEENIMTRRSADPTHETVRKNIFGRHYLFVHEFDEDEIEKEVSWIVDRVKGKDWSEIAPRLSRYFGWEFEDYNQDGGLPKSF
;
A
#
# COMPACT_ATOMS: atom_id res chain seq x y z
N MET A 1 13.46 12.60 -13.91
CA MET A 1 13.86 11.99 -12.63
C MET A 1 13.18 10.66 -12.45
N LYS A 2 13.91 9.70 -11.92
CA LYS A 2 13.40 8.36 -11.61
C LYS A 2 13.30 8.15 -10.11
N ALA A 3 12.32 7.36 -9.70
CA ALA A 3 12.21 6.86 -8.33
C ALA A 3 12.94 5.51 -8.20
N GLU A 4 13.39 5.22 -7.00
CA GLU A 4 14.09 3.98 -6.68
C GLU A 4 13.63 3.46 -5.33
N ILE A 5 13.36 2.14 -5.26
CA ILE A 5 13.06 1.48 -3.98
C ILE A 5 14.37 1.30 -3.23
N LYS A 6 14.46 1.91 -2.05
CA LYS A 6 15.66 1.84 -1.21
C LYS A 6 15.56 0.73 -0.17
N ARG A 7 14.36 0.37 0.22
CA ARG A 7 14.07 -0.68 1.20
C ARG A 7 12.72 -1.30 0.84
N PHE A 8 12.61 -2.60 0.97
CA PHE A 8 11.39 -3.34 0.71
C PHE A 8 11.26 -4.44 1.76
N CYS A 9 10.16 -4.40 2.53
CA CYS A 9 9.90 -5.38 3.56
C CYS A 9 8.45 -5.83 3.50
N ILE A 10 8.20 -7.11 3.75
CA ILE A 10 6.84 -7.65 3.88
C ILE A 10 6.66 -8.09 5.33
N TRP A 11 5.65 -7.52 5.99
CA TRP A 11 5.39 -7.74 7.41
C TRP A 11 4.03 -8.38 7.63
N ASP A 12 3.91 -9.13 8.71
CA ASP A 12 2.62 -9.52 9.25
C ASP A 12 2.07 -8.40 10.16
N ASP A 13 0.91 -8.64 10.75
CA ASP A 13 0.26 -7.68 11.65
C ASP A 13 0.98 -7.52 13.00
N HIS A 14 2.00 -8.34 13.27
CA HIS A 14 2.85 -8.24 14.46
C HIS A 14 4.24 -7.67 14.15
N SER A 15 4.40 -7.04 12.99
CA SER A 15 5.67 -6.43 12.54
C SER A 15 6.82 -7.43 12.43
N GLN A 16 6.51 -8.67 12.06
CA GLN A 16 7.49 -9.72 11.81
C GLN A 16 7.52 -10.08 10.34
N GLN A 17 8.66 -10.59 9.89
CA GLN A 17 8.78 -11.04 8.51
C GLN A 17 7.67 -12.05 8.19
N PHE A 18 6.99 -11.83 7.10
CA PHE A 18 5.77 -12.55 6.79
C PHE A 18 6.06 -13.87 6.08
N TYR A 19 5.45 -14.95 6.60
CA TYR A 19 5.43 -16.27 5.98
C TYR A 19 4.00 -16.81 6.13
N PRO A 20 3.21 -16.88 5.04
CA PRO A 20 1.83 -17.33 5.15
C PRO A 20 1.76 -18.84 5.38
N GLU A 21 0.85 -19.26 6.26
CA GLU A 21 0.50 -20.67 6.40
C GLU A 21 -0.17 -21.19 5.13
N ASN A 22 -1.01 -20.36 4.53
CA ASN A 22 -1.67 -20.69 3.26
C ASN A 22 -1.35 -19.58 2.25
N PRO A 23 -0.51 -19.88 1.25
CA PRO A 23 -0.16 -18.89 0.23
C PRO A 23 -1.36 -18.39 -0.60
N GLU A 24 -2.44 -19.14 -0.66
CA GLU A 24 -3.63 -18.78 -1.41
C GLU A 24 -4.66 -18.01 -0.59
N TYR A 25 -4.38 -17.80 0.70
CA TYR A 25 -5.26 -17.07 1.60
C TYR A 25 -4.45 -16.34 2.65
N PHE A 26 -4.20 -15.05 2.42
CA PHE A 26 -3.35 -14.28 3.33
C PHE A 26 -3.60 -12.78 3.22
N PHE A 27 -3.08 -12.08 4.22
CA PHE A 27 -2.92 -10.62 4.24
C PHE A 27 -1.52 -10.29 4.74
N ALA A 28 -0.88 -9.33 4.10
CA ALA A 28 0.43 -8.82 4.52
C ALA A 28 0.53 -7.33 4.21
N MET A 29 1.48 -6.67 4.83
CA MET A 29 1.80 -5.27 4.54
C MET A 29 3.19 -5.19 3.92
N VAL A 30 3.27 -4.51 2.80
CA VAL A 30 4.55 -4.13 2.21
C VAL A 30 4.89 -2.73 2.68
N ASP A 31 6.07 -2.58 3.24
CA ASP A 31 6.60 -1.32 3.73
C ASP A 31 7.87 -0.99 2.98
N MET A 32 7.96 0.24 2.47
CA MET A 32 9.03 0.61 1.54
C MET A 32 9.56 2.01 1.84
N ASP A 33 10.85 2.17 1.59
CA ASP A 33 11.41 3.50 1.38
C ASP A 33 11.63 3.68 -0.12
N ILE A 34 11.04 4.72 -0.67
CA ILE A 34 11.19 5.08 -2.09
C ILE A 34 11.65 6.52 -2.16
N GLY A 35 12.65 6.77 -2.95
CA GLY A 35 13.21 8.11 -3.10
C GLY A 35 13.77 8.34 -4.50
N PRO A 36 14.32 9.53 -4.73
CA PRO A 36 14.98 9.81 -6.01
C PRO A 36 16.14 8.86 -6.24
N ALA A 37 16.29 8.36 -7.47
CA ALA A 37 17.45 7.57 -7.83
C ALA A 37 18.73 8.39 -7.68
N ASN A 38 19.82 7.76 -7.26
CA ASN A 38 21.15 8.36 -7.11
C ASN A 38 21.28 9.40 -5.98
N VAL A 39 20.27 9.47 -5.10
CA VAL A 39 20.29 10.37 -3.93
C VAL A 39 19.93 9.52 -2.71
N GLU A 40 20.58 9.77 -1.59
CA GLU A 40 20.22 9.08 -0.35
C GLU A 40 18.86 9.55 0.16
N GLY A 41 18.16 8.62 0.81
CA GLY A 41 16.89 8.92 1.45
C GLY A 41 15.71 8.74 0.54
N GLY A 42 14.55 8.93 1.14
CA GLY A 42 13.26 8.78 0.49
C GLY A 42 12.16 8.92 1.51
N ASP A 43 10.95 8.69 1.04
CA ASP A 43 9.76 8.73 1.89
C ASP A 43 9.25 7.30 2.14
N ILE A 44 8.47 7.14 3.18
CA ILE A 44 7.87 5.87 3.53
C ILE A 44 6.57 5.69 2.75
N PHE A 45 6.47 4.55 2.08
CA PHE A 45 5.27 4.11 1.36
C PHE A 45 4.88 2.72 1.83
N ASN A 46 3.60 2.42 1.76
CA ASN A 46 3.12 1.08 2.08
C ASN A 46 2.03 0.65 1.11
N VAL A 47 1.83 -0.66 1.01
CA VAL A 47 0.71 -1.23 0.28
C VAL A 47 0.27 -2.49 0.99
N MET A 48 -1.04 -2.68 1.08
CA MET A 48 -1.61 -3.89 1.64
C MET A 48 -1.75 -4.92 0.55
N VAL A 49 -1.29 -6.14 0.82
CA VAL A 49 -1.31 -7.24 -0.15
C VAL A 49 -2.15 -8.37 0.41
N CYS A 50 -3.10 -8.82 -0.35
CA CYS A 50 -3.94 -9.93 0.09
C CYS A 50 -4.53 -10.67 -1.11
N THR A 51 -5.05 -11.86 -0.84
CA THR A 51 -5.87 -12.57 -1.81
C THR A 51 -7.29 -12.01 -1.80
N PRO A 52 -8.01 -12.04 -2.93
CA PRO A 52 -9.38 -11.52 -2.98
C PRO A 52 -10.32 -12.19 -1.98
N ARG A 53 -10.18 -13.50 -1.76
CA ARG A 53 -11.00 -14.21 -0.80
C ARG A 53 -10.76 -13.76 0.63
N TRP A 54 -9.50 -13.50 0.99
CA TRP A 54 -9.18 -12.97 2.30
C TRP A 54 -9.86 -11.61 2.51
N PHE A 55 -9.77 -10.75 1.51
CA PHE A 55 -10.39 -9.42 1.55
C PHE A 55 -11.90 -9.52 1.73
N GLU A 56 -12.53 -10.38 0.94
CA GLU A 56 -13.98 -10.61 1.02
C GLU A 56 -14.40 -11.01 2.43
N GLU A 57 -13.73 -12.01 3.00
CA GLU A 57 -14.13 -12.57 4.29
C GLU A 57 -13.76 -11.70 5.48
N ASN A 58 -12.63 -10.99 5.42
CA ASN A 58 -12.12 -10.25 6.57
C ASN A 58 -12.42 -8.76 6.55
N ILE A 59 -12.58 -8.17 5.38
CA ILE A 59 -12.85 -6.74 5.26
C ILE A 59 -14.32 -6.49 4.90
N MET A 60 -14.78 -7.02 3.79
CA MET A 60 -16.14 -6.74 3.31
C MET A 60 -17.21 -7.37 4.18
N THR A 61 -17.10 -8.66 4.45
CA THR A 61 -18.09 -9.38 5.24
C THR A 61 -18.16 -8.88 6.68
N ARG A 62 -17.01 -8.61 7.29
CA ARG A 62 -16.95 -8.08 8.66
C ARG A 62 -17.62 -6.73 8.78
N ARG A 63 -17.35 -5.82 7.85
CA ARG A 63 -17.94 -4.49 7.89
C ARG A 63 -19.45 -4.51 7.73
N SER A 64 -19.95 -5.37 6.87
CA SER A 64 -21.40 -5.47 6.66
C SER A 64 -22.11 -6.18 7.80
N ALA A 65 -21.40 -6.93 8.65
CA ALA A 65 -21.96 -7.68 9.76
C ALA A 65 -21.94 -6.96 11.11
N ASP A 66 -21.22 -5.84 11.23
CA ASP A 66 -21.11 -5.11 12.51
C ASP A 66 -22.19 -4.03 12.63
N PRO A 67 -23.26 -4.28 13.43
CA PRO A 67 -24.36 -3.32 13.55
C PRO A 67 -24.00 -2.10 14.40
N THR A 68 -22.84 -2.11 15.09
CA THR A 68 -22.44 -0.99 15.95
C THR A 68 -21.65 0.07 15.22
N HIS A 69 -21.26 -0.21 13.98
CA HIS A 69 -20.49 0.72 13.16
C HIS A 69 -21.44 1.72 12.50
N GLU A 70 -21.38 2.99 12.90
CA GLU A 70 -22.24 4.04 12.35
C GLU A 70 -22.09 4.22 10.83
N THR A 71 -20.98 3.76 10.26
CA THR A 71 -20.64 3.91 8.85
C THR A 71 -20.50 2.58 8.14
N VAL A 72 -21.33 1.59 8.50
CA VAL A 72 -21.30 0.29 7.81
C VAL A 72 -21.59 0.50 6.33
N ARG A 73 -20.61 0.25 5.50
CA ARG A 73 -20.74 0.30 4.05
C ARG A 73 -20.61 -1.10 3.49
N LYS A 74 -21.55 -1.45 2.65
CA LYS A 74 -21.47 -2.71 1.88
C LYS A 74 -20.42 -2.64 0.78
N ASN A 75 -20.04 -1.42 0.40
CA ASN A 75 -19.08 -1.17 -0.67
C ASN A 75 -17.85 -0.48 -0.09
N ILE A 76 -16.69 -0.83 -0.59
CA ILE A 76 -15.42 -0.34 -0.08
C ILE A 76 -14.55 0.12 -1.25
N PHE A 77 -13.96 1.31 -1.12
CA PHE A 77 -12.87 1.70 -1.99
C PHE A 77 -11.62 0.96 -1.53
N GLY A 78 -11.07 0.09 -2.40
CA GLY A 78 -9.87 -0.69 -2.09
C GLY A 78 -8.59 0.10 -2.31
N ARG A 79 -8.48 1.27 -1.71
CA ARG A 79 -7.32 2.13 -1.89
C ARG A 79 -6.07 1.52 -1.26
N HIS A 80 -4.99 1.50 -2.02
CA HIS A 80 -3.67 1.01 -1.60
C HIS A 80 -3.63 -0.49 -1.29
N TYR A 81 -4.46 -1.26 -2.01
CA TYR A 81 -4.44 -2.71 -1.96
C TYR A 81 -3.88 -3.27 -3.26
N LEU A 82 -3.03 -4.27 -3.13
CA LEU A 82 -2.60 -5.13 -4.23
C LEU A 82 -3.23 -6.51 -4.02
N PHE A 83 -4.06 -6.93 -4.95
CA PHE A 83 -4.69 -8.24 -4.90
C PHE A 83 -3.86 -9.23 -5.71
N VAL A 84 -3.53 -10.35 -5.09
CA VAL A 84 -2.73 -11.41 -5.71
C VAL A 84 -3.44 -12.75 -5.58
N HIS A 85 -3.16 -13.68 -6.50
CA HIS A 85 -3.73 -15.03 -6.43
C HIS A 85 -3.08 -15.86 -5.32
N GLU A 86 -1.78 -15.71 -5.13
CA GLU A 86 -1.04 -16.43 -4.12
C GLU A 86 0.16 -15.63 -3.66
N PHE A 87 0.68 -15.98 -2.49
CA PHE A 87 1.88 -15.33 -1.97
C PHE A 87 3.10 -15.79 -2.74
N ASP A 88 3.77 -14.83 -3.36
CA ASP A 88 5.07 -15.01 -3.99
C ASP A 88 5.81 -13.69 -3.81
N GLU A 89 6.80 -13.68 -2.94
CA GLU A 89 7.51 -12.46 -2.58
C GLU A 89 8.15 -11.79 -3.80
N ASP A 90 8.77 -12.59 -4.66
CA ASP A 90 9.45 -12.06 -5.86
C ASP A 90 8.45 -11.44 -6.85
N GLU A 91 7.30 -12.06 -7.02
CA GLU A 91 6.27 -11.53 -7.91
C GLU A 91 5.64 -10.26 -7.34
N ILE A 92 5.45 -10.19 -6.02
CA ILE A 92 4.95 -8.98 -5.35
C ILE A 92 5.95 -7.85 -5.56
N GLU A 93 7.23 -8.10 -5.34
CA GLU A 93 8.28 -7.09 -5.54
C GLU A 93 8.37 -6.63 -6.99
N LYS A 94 8.23 -7.54 -7.94
CA LYS A 94 8.20 -7.19 -9.37
C LYS A 94 7.02 -6.28 -9.71
N GLU A 95 5.85 -6.58 -9.17
CA GLU A 95 4.65 -5.78 -9.43
C GLU A 95 4.80 -4.36 -8.88
N VAL A 96 5.32 -4.24 -7.67
CA VAL A 96 5.59 -2.95 -7.05
C VAL A 96 6.66 -2.18 -7.83
N SER A 97 7.74 -2.85 -8.19
CA SER A 97 8.84 -2.24 -8.98
C SER A 97 8.36 -1.77 -10.34
N TRP A 98 7.44 -2.51 -10.94
CA TRP A 98 6.85 -2.13 -12.24
C TRP A 98 6.17 -0.77 -12.15
N ILE A 99 5.44 -0.50 -11.07
CA ILE A 99 4.81 0.80 -10.84
C ILE A 99 5.89 1.88 -10.60
N VAL A 100 6.82 1.61 -9.70
CA VAL A 100 7.87 2.59 -9.32
C VAL A 100 8.68 3.01 -10.55
N ASP A 101 9.02 2.08 -11.40
CA ASP A 101 9.81 2.36 -12.61
C ASP A 101 9.06 3.18 -13.65
N ARG A 102 7.73 3.14 -13.64
CA ARG A 102 6.90 3.85 -14.61
C ARG A 102 6.49 5.22 -14.17
N VAL A 103 6.47 5.48 -12.89
CA VAL A 103 6.10 6.79 -12.38
C VAL A 103 7.25 7.75 -12.63
N LYS A 104 6.98 8.81 -13.37
CA LYS A 104 7.96 9.81 -13.73
C LYS A 104 7.48 11.20 -13.37
N GLY A 105 8.41 12.10 -13.20
CA GLY A 105 8.13 13.48 -12.92
C GLY A 105 9.38 14.33 -13.05
N LYS A 106 9.17 15.61 -13.03
CA LYS A 106 10.23 16.60 -13.13
C LYS A 106 11.15 16.57 -11.90
N ASP A 107 10.54 16.37 -10.74
CA ASP A 107 11.22 16.30 -9.46
C ASP A 107 10.44 15.42 -8.50
N TRP A 108 10.94 15.28 -7.27
CA TRP A 108 10.31 14.44 -6.26
C TRP A 108 8.92 14.94 -5.87
N SER A 109 8.71 16.24 -5.88
CA SER A 109 7.40 16.83 -5.54
C SER A 109 6.29 16.43 -6.54
N GLU A 110 6.65 16.04 -7.74
CA GLU A 110 5.70 15.48 -8.72
C GLU A 110 5.60 13.97 -8.62
N ILE A 111 6.72 13.29 -8.36
CA ILE A 111 6.77 11.82 -8.34
C ILE A 111 6.04 11.24 -7.13
N ALA A 112 6.30 11.77 -5.93
CA ALA A 112 5.74 11.21 -4.71
C ALA A 112 4.20 11.21 -4.70
N PRO A 113 3.51 12.29 -5.05
CA PRO A 113 2.05 12.26 -5.15
C PRO A 113 1.53 11.28 -6.21
N ARG A 114 2.27 11.06 -7.27
CA ARG A 114 1.89 10.07 -8.30
C ARG A 114 2.03 8.65 -7.81
N LEU A 115 3.08 8.37 -7.02
CA LEU A 115 3.22 7.07 -6.35
C LEU A 115 2.08 6.84 -5.36
N SER A 116 1.59 7.89 -4.73
CA SER A 116 0.50 7.76 -3.75
C SER A 116 -0.84 7.35 -4.37
N ARG A 117 -0.95 7.33 -5.69
CA ARG A 117 -2.12 6.74 -6.37
C ARG A 117 -2.19 5.23 -6.18
N TYR A 118 -1.05 4.60 -5.89
CA TYR A 118 -0.92 3.15 -5.76
C TYR A 118 -0.57 2.73 -4.34
N PHE A 119 0.25 3.52 -3.66
CA PHE A 119 0.79 3.20 -2.33
C PHE A 119 0.36 4.26 -1.32
N GLY A 120 0.15 3.84 -0.07
CA GLY A 120 0.01 4.80 1.02
C GLY A 120 1.34 5.54 1.21
N TRP A 121 1.29 6.85 1.27
CA TRP A 121 2.46 7.71 1.42
C TRP A 121 2.36 8.43 2.77
N GLU A 122 3.45 8.49 3.53
CA GLU A 122 3.44 9.10 4.86
C GLU A 122 2.97 10.55 4.87
N PHE A 123 3.12 11.26 3.75
CA PHE A 123 2.66 12.64 3.58
C PHE A 123 1.37 12.74 2.77
N GLU A 124 0.69 11.63 2.53
CA GLU A 124 -0.56 11.62 1.82
C GLU A 124 -1.60 12.48 2.52
N ASP A 125 -2.24 13.35 1.74
CA ASP A 125 -3.22 14.31 2.28
C ASP A 125 -2.65 15.23 3.36
N TYR A 126 -1.32 15.43 3.35
CA TYR A 126 -0.68 16.33 4.29
C TYR A 126 -1.18 17.75 4.13
N ASN A 127 -1.55 18.36 5.25
CA ASN A 127 -2.03 19.73 5.33
C ASN A 127 -1.14 20.50 6.28
N GLN A 128 -0.53 21.58 5.80
CA GLN A 128 0.36 22.41 6.60
C GLN A 128 -0.30 22.99 7.86
N ASP A 129 -1.62 23.13 7.84
CA ASP A 129 -2.37 23.64 8.97
C ASP A 129 -2.73 22.54 9.99
N GLY A 130 -2.30 21.31 9.75
CA GLY A 130 -2.57 20.18 10.63
C GLY A 130 -4.01 19.74 10.69
N GLY A 131 -4.84 20.19 9.78
CA GLY A 131 -6.25 19.83 9.72
C GLY A 131 -6.52 18.58 8.87
N LEU A 132 -7.80 18.33 8.66
CA LEU A 132 -8.24 17.22 7.81
C LEU A 132 -7.85 17.46 6.35
N PRO A 133 -7.66 16.39 5.56
CA PRO A 133 -7.38 16.52 4.14
C PRO A 133 -8.47 17.31 3.43
N LYS A 134 -8.07 18.14 2.46
CA LYS A 134 -9.02 18.97 1.70
C LYS A 134 -9.74 18.20 0.61
N SER A 135 -9.26 17.01 0.28
CA SER A 135 -9.85 16.16 -0.74
C SER A 135 -10.00 14.73 -0.24
N PHE A 136 -11.13 14.18 -0.50
CA PHE A 136 -11.43 12.78 -0.25
C PHE A 136 -11.55 12.04 -1.56
#